data_0f906e23f98ce227c308e62c6af1b9cb
#
_entry.id   0f906e23f98ce227c308e62c6af1b9cb
#
_cell.length_a   1.000
_cell.length_b   1.000
_cell.length_c   1.000
_cell.angle_alpha   90.00
_cell.angle_beta   90.00
_cell.angle_gamma   90.00
#
_symmetry.space_group_name_H-M   'P 1'
#
loop_
_entity.id
_entity.type
_entity.pdbx_description
1 polymer ?
#
loop_
_entity_poly.entity_id
_entity_poly.type
_entity_poly.pdbx_seq_one_letter_code
_entity_poly.pdbx_strand_id
1 'polypeptide(L)'
;MGKGYIVGAGPGDIGLITVKGLDLIKIADVILYDRLIDIRLLNNAKKNCELIYVGKNSTTGGETQKEINNLFVEKTKVNNIVVRLHGGDPFLFGRGSEEIDLLVEAGLEYEVVPGISSSFAVPTYAGIPVTKRDISSSLHIFTARS
;
A
#
# COMPACT_ATOMS: atom_id res chain seq x y z
N MET A 1 -22.04 2.23 5.48
CA MET A 1 -20.87 1.37 5.29
C MET A 1 -19.74 2.22 4.76
N GLY A 2 -18.53 1.90 5.15
CA GLY A 2 -17.37 2.65 4.73
C GLY A 2 -16.80 2.22 3.39
N LYS A 3 -15.69 2.86 3.01
CA LYS A 3 -14.94 2.55 1.80
C LYS A 3 -13.49 2.19 2.16
N GLY A 4 -13.02 1.07 1.60
CA GLY A 4 -11.64 0.64 1.71
C GLY A 4 -10.76 1.24 0.61
N TYR A 5 -9.59 1.73 0.99
CA TYR A 5 -8.61 2.27 0.06
C TYR A 5 -7.31 1.47 0.14
N ILE A 6 -6.90 0.92 -0.99
CA ILE A 6 -5.63 0.20 -1.12
C ILE A 6 -4.65 1.17 -1.81
N VAL A 7 -3.66 1.64 -1.05
CA VAL A 7 -2.84 2.78 -1.45
C VAL A 7 -1.37 2.40 -1.52
N GLY A 8 -0.75 2.66 -2.66
CA GLY A 8 0.71 2.57 -2.81
C GLY A 8 1.40 3.73 -2.11
N ALA A 9 2.24 3.42 -1.14
CA ALA A 9 2.99 4.42 -0.37
C ALA A 9 4.30 4.85 -1.04
N GLY A 10 4.63 4.25 -2.18
CA GLY A 10 5.89 4.51 -2.87
C GLY A 10 7.08 3.72 -2.30
N PRO A 11 8.29 4.00 -2.78
CA PRO A 11 9.48 3.16 -2.57
C PRO A 11 10.24 3.45 -1.28
N GLY A 12 9.77 4.37 -0.43
CA GLY A 12 10.41 4.76 0.83
C GLY A 12 10.67 6.25 0.97
N ASP A 13 10.99 6.96 -0.11
CA ASP A 13 11.04 8.43 -0.09
C ASP A 13 9.61 8.98 0.05
N ILE A 14 9.35 9.72 1.12
CA ILE A 14 8.03 10.30 1.41
C ILE A 14 7.56 11.29 0.32
N GLY A 15 8.50 11.89 -0.41
CA GLY A 15 8.23 12.77 -1.55
C GLY A 15 7.68 12.04 -2.78
N LEU A 16 7.70 10.73 -2.78
CA LEU A 16 7.22 9.90 -3.91
C LEU A 16 5.84 9.27 -3.66
N ILE A 17 5.17 9.61 -2.58
CA ILE A 17 3.75 9.29 -2.45
C ILE A 17 2.94 10.16 -3.42
N THR A 18 1.87 9.63 -3.97
CA THR A 18 0.96 10.42 -4.80
C THR A 18 0.20 11.45 -3.95
N VAL A 19 -0.18 12.57 -4.55
CA VAL A 19 -1.03 13.57 -3.89
C VAL A 19 -2.31 12.92 -3.36
N LYS A 20 -2.95 12.07 -4.16
CA LYS A 20 -4.16 11.34 -3.77
C LYS A 20 -3.92 10.41 -2.56
N GLY A 21 -2.82 9.69 -2.55
CA GLY A 21 -2.45 8.83 -1.41
C GLY A 21 -2.23 9.63 -0.13
N LEU A 22 -1.52 10.75 -0.23
CA LEU A 22 -1.30 11.63 0.91
C LEU A 22 -2.60 12.25 1.44
N ASP A 23 -3.49 12.67 0.57
CA ASP A 23 -4.79 13.24 0.98
C ASP A 23 -5.67 12.19 1.67
N LEU A 24 -5.64 10.94 1.23
CA LEU A 24 -6.32 9.84 1.91
C LEU A 24 -5.75 9.57 3.31
N ILE A 25 -4.43 9.62 3.48
CA ILE A 25 -3.79 9.50 4.80
C ILE A 25 -4.31 10.58 5.77
N LYS A 26 -4.45 11.82 5.29
CA LYS A 26 -4.91 12.96 6.11
C LYS A 26 -6.35 12.80 6.63
N ILE A 27 -7.22 12.14 5.86
CA ILE A 27 -8.64 12.02 6.20
C ILE A 27 -9.05 10.65 6.73
N ALA A 28 -8.15 9.65 6.69
CA ALA A 28 -8.44 8.29 7.12
C ALA A 28 -8.92 8.20 8.57
N ASP A 29 -9.89 7.33 8.84
CA ASP A 29 -10.30 6.95 10.18
C ASP A 29 -9.39 5.86 10.74
N VAL A 30 -8.97 4.94 9.87
CA VAL A 30 -8.06 3.83 10.18
C VAL A 30 -7.02 3.70 9.08
N ILE A 31 -5.76 3.46 9.47
CA ILE A 31 -4.68 3.14 8.55
C ILE A 31 -4.03 1.83 8.99
N LEU A 32 -4.07 0.81 8.11
CA LEU A 32 -3.31 -0.42 8.27
C LEU A 32 -2.01 -0.30 7.47
N TYR A 33 -0.89 -0.60 8.11
CA TYR A 33 0.44 -0.44 7.49
C TYR A 33 1.42 -1.51 7.95
N ASP A 34 2.45 -1.76 7.15
CA ASP A 34 3.52 -2.69 7.48
C ASP A 34 4.90 -2.01 7.49
N ARG A 35 5.96 -2.79 7.66
CA ARG A 35 7.34 -2.30 7.75
C ARG A 35 7.91 -1.69 6.47
N LEU A 36 7.24 -1.88 5.33
CA LEU A 36 7.76 -1.44 4.02
C LEU A 36 7.45 0.02 3.71
N ILE A 37 6.58 0.65 4.51
CA ILE A 37 6.29 2.08 4.36
C ILE A 37 7.21 2.91 5.26
N ASP A 38 7.49 4.14 4.84
CA ASP A 38 8.15 5.10 5.73
C ASP A 38 7.13 5.64 6.73
N ILE A 39 7.37 5.37 8.02
CA ILE A 39 6.45 5.75 9.11
C ILE A 39 6.23 7.25 9.21
N ARG A 40 7.12 8.09 8.66
CA ARG A 40 6.93 9.54 8.62
C ARG A 40 5.69 9.96 7.83
N LEU A 41 5.21 9.13 6.90
CA LEU A 41 3.93 9.36 6.21
C LEU A 41 2.76 9.42 7.19
N LEU A 42 2.79 8.63 8.26
CA LEU A 42 1.74 8.57 9.28
C LEU A 42 1.62 9.86 10.10
N ASN A 43 2.65 10.71 10.12
CA ASN A 43 2.59 12.03 10.77
C ASN A 43 1.56 12.96 10.11
N ASN A 44 1.11 12.64 8.90
CA ASN A 44 0.07 13.39 8.19
C ASN A 44 -1.35 12.94 8.57
N ALA A 45 -1.50 11.82 9.29
CA ALA A 45 -2.81 11.34 9.70
C ALA A 45 -3.46 12.30 10.72
N LYS A 46 -4.79 12.37 10.69
CA LYS A 46 -5.53 13.14 11.69
C LYS A 46 -5.35 12.57 13.10
N LYS A 47 -5.48 13.41 14.13
CA LYS A 47 -5.18 13.04 15.54
C LYS A 47 -5.97 11.84 16.07
N ASN A 48 -7.18 11.63 15.59
CA ASN A 48 -8.04 10.52 15.98
C ASN A 48 -8.02 9.34 15.00
N CYS A 49 -7.08 9.31 14.06
CA CYS A 49 -6.87 8.18 13.19
C CYS A 49 -6.31 6.98 13.98
N GLU A 50 -6.93 5.83 13.83
CA GLU A 50 -6.39 4.58 14.37
C GLU A 50 -5.28 4.06 13.46
N LEU A 51 -4.07 3.93 13.99
CA LEU A 51 -2.92 3.40 13.26
C LEU A 51 -2.66 1.95 13.67
N ILE A 52 -2.75 1.01 12.73
CA ILE A 52 -2.62 -0.43 12.98
C ILE A 52 -1.43 -0.98 12.19
N TYR A 53 -0.43 -1.45 12.93
CA TYR A 53 0.70 -2.17 12.33
C TYR A 53 0.32 -3.63 12.08
N VAL A 54 0.39 -4.06 10.82
CA VAL A 54 0.04 -5.42 10.38
C VAL A 54 1.26 -6.21 9.83
N GLY A 55 2.46 -5.73 10.09
CA GLY A 55 3.70 -6.41 9.69
C GLY A 55 4.04 -7.59 10.62
N LYS A 56 4.93 -8.47 10.14
CA LYS A 56 5.46 -9.55 10.98
C LYS A 56 6.34 -8.99 12.07
N ASN A 57 6.01 -9.27 13.32
CA ASN A 57 6.91 -9.07 14.46
C ASN A 57 7.83 -10.27 14.61
N SER A 58 9.14 -10.04 14.76
CA SER A 58 10.18 -11.07 14.86
C SER A 58 10.05 -11.94 16.11
N THR A 59 9.27 -11.53 17.10
CA THR A 59 9.18 -12.19 18.42
C THR A 59 7.88 -12.95 18.68
N THR A 60 6.79 -12.68 17.94
CA THR A 60 5.45 -13.27 18.24
C THR A 60 4.79 -13.97 17.06
N GLY A 61 5.45 -14.05 15.90
CA GLY A 61 4.79 -14.48 14.65
C GLY A 61 3.79 -13.40 14.21
N GLY A 62 3.99 -12.78 13.05
CA GLY A 62 3.08 -11.74 12.57
C GLY A 62 1.72 -12.32 12.19
N GLU A 63 0.74 -11.44 12.04
CA GLU A 63 -0.56 -11.79 11.48
C GLU A 63 -0.40 -12.46 10.11
N THR A 64 -1.18 -13.50 9.88
CA THR A 64 -1.26 -14.12 8.56
C THR A 64 -1.94 -13.16 7.59
N GLN A 65 -1.71 -13.32 6.28
CA GLN A 65 -2.40 -12.49 5.29
C GLN A 65 -3.92 -12.56 5.45
N LYS A 66 -4.45 -13.71 5.81
CA LYS A 66 -5.88 -13.90 6.04
C LYS A 66 -6.40 -13.06 7.21
N GLU A 67 -5.64 -12.98 8.30
CA GLU A 67 -6.00 -12.14 9.47
C GLU A 67 -5.95 -10.65 9.11
N ILE A 68 -4.93 -10.21 8.38
CA ILE A 68 -4.82 -8.84 7.89
C ILE A 68 -6.01 -8.48 7.00
N ASN A 69 -6.35 -9.34 6.06
CA ASN A 69 -7.46 -9.14 5.14
C ASN A 69 -8.80 -9.07 5.87
N ASN A 70 -9.03 -9.96 6.84
CA ASN A 70 -10.23 -9.94 7.66
C ASN A 70 -10.33 -8.65 8.50
N LEU A 71 -9.22 -8.23 9.11
CA LEU A 71 -9.16 -6.99 9.87
C LEU A 71 -9.49 -5.78 9.00
N PHE A 72 -8.97 -5.74 7.76
CA PHE A 72 -9.29 -4.65 6.82
C PHE A 72 -10.78 -4.60 6.50
N VAL A 73 -11.41 -5.75 6.23
CA VAL A 73 -12.86 -5.85 6.00
C VAL A 73 -13.65 -5.41 7.23
N GLU A 74 -13.29 -5.91 8.42
CA GLU A 74 -13.97 -5.54 9.68
C GLU A 74 -13.92 -4.04 9.95
N LYS A 75 -12.73 -3.44 9.79
CA LYS A 75 -12.56 -2.00 9.97
C LYS A 75 -13.36 -1.20 8.95
N THR A 76 -13.42 -1.65 7.70
CA THR A 76 -14.18 -0.97 6.64
C THR A 76 -15.69 -1.03 6.87
N LYS A 77 -16.21 -2.06 7.54
CA LYS A 77 -17.65 -2.14 7.89
C LYS A 77 -18.12 -1.06 8.85
N VAL A 78 -17.25 -0.62 9.75
CA VAL A 78 -17.60 0.26 10.88
C VAL A 78 -17.00 1.67 10.81
N ASN A 79 -16.10 1.94 9.88
CA ASN A 79 -15.46 3.24 9.68
C ASN A 79 -15.72 3.77 8.27
N ASN A 80 -15.73 5.09 8.08
CA ASN A 80 -16.03 5.70 6.78
C ASN A 80 -14.87 5.55 5.78
N ILE A 81 -13.63 5.78 6.22
CA ILE A 81 -12.43 5.78 5.38
C ILE A 81 -11.37 4.92 6.03
N VAL A 82 -11.10 3.77 5.44
CA VAL A 82 -10.07 2.85 5.90
C VAL A 82 -9.01 2.68 4.83
N VAL A 83 -7.76 2.98 5.17
CA VAL A 83 -6.62 2.95 4.25
C VAL A 83 -5.71 1.77 4.59
N ARG A 84 -5.39 0.95 3.59
CA ARG A 84 -4.33 -0.04 3.63
C ARG A 84 -3.14 0.49 2.82
N LEU A 85 -2.04 0.79 3.51
CA LEU A 85 -0.80 1.25 2.86
C LEU A 85 0.09 0.06 2.47
N HIS A 86 0.47 0.01 1.21
CA HIS A 86 1.45 -0.92 0.65
C HIS A 86 2.74 -0.20 0.29
N GLY A 87 3.90 -0.80 0.56
CA GLY A 87 5.17 -0.32 0.00
C GLY A 87 5.15 -0.40 -1.53
N GLY A 88 5.72 0.57 -2.21
CA GLY A 88 5.70 0.64 -3.67
C GLY A 88 4.31 0.82 -4.24
N ASP A 89 3.91 -0.12 -5.10
CA ASP A 89 2.59 -0.21 -5.73
C ASP A 89 1.83 -1.45 -5.21
N PRO A 90 0.53 -1.37 -4.94
CA PRO A 90 -0.22 -2.48 -4.36
C PRO A 90 -0.38 -3.71 -5.27
N PHE A 91 -0.20 -3.55 -6.59
CA PHE A 91 -0.40 -4.62 -7.57
C PHE A 91 0.89 -5.21 -8.15
N LEU A 92 2.03 -4.57 -7.92
CA LEU A 92 3.31 -5.14 -8.34
C LEU A 92 3.98 -5.87 -7.18
N PHE A 93 3.90 -7.21 -7.19
CA PHE A 93 4.35 -8.11 -6.10
C PHE A 93 3.76 -7.77 -4.73
N GLY A 94 2.66 -7.04 -4.72
CA GLY A 94 1.83 -6.77 -3.57
C GLY A 94 0.63 -7.72 -3.51
N ARG A 95 -0.09 -7.70 -2.41
CA ARG A 95 -1.26 -8.56 -2.19
C ARG A 95 -2.58 -7.79 -2.23
N GLY A 96 -2.57 -6.61 -2.86
CA GLY A 96 -3.73 -5.74 -2.94
C GLY A 96 -4.95 -6.38 -3.63
N SER A 97 -4.75 -7.30 -4.58
CA SER A 97 -5.84 -8.02 -5.23
C SER A 97 -6.58 -8.95 -4.26
N GLU A 98 -5.87 -9.66 -3.39
CA GLU A 98 -6.47 -10.54 -2.38
C GLU A 98 -7.33 -9.74 -1.37
N GLU A 99 -6.89 -8.53 -1.03
CA GLU A 99 -7.62 -7.62 -0.14
C GLU A 99 -8.91 -7.09 -0.81
N ILE A 100 -8.86 -6.80 -2.12
CA ILE A 100 -10.03 -6.38 -2.89
C ILE A 100 -11.07 -7.47 -2.96
N ASP A 101 -10.67 -8.71 -3.26
CA ASP A 101 -11.60 -9.83 -3.41
C ASP A 101 -12.47 -9.97 -2.15
N LEU A 102 -11.89 -9.83 -0.97
CA LEU A 102 -12.62 -9.90 0.30
C LEU A 102 -13.52 -8.68 0.56
N LEU A 103 -13.13 -7.47 0.14
CA LEU A 103 -14.01 -6.31 0.22
C LEU A 103 -15.23 -6.49 -0.70
N VAL A 104 -15.02 -7.01 -1.91
CA VAL A 104 -16.09 -7.30 -2.87
C VAL A 104 -17.03 -8.38 -2.32
N GLU A 105 -16.50 -9.48 -1.79
CA GLU A 105 -17.29 -10.54 -1.15
C GLU A 105 -18.12 -10.02 0.03
N ALA A 106 -17.60 -9.04 0.77
CA ALA A 106 -18.29 -8.38 1.87
C ALA A 106 -19.28 -7.29 1.41
N GLY A 107 -19.42 -7.02 0.11
CA GLY A 107 -20.27 -5.97 -0.43
C GLY A 107 -19.84 -4.55 -0.09
N LEU A 108 -18.54 -4.34 0.15
CA LEU A 108 -17.96 -3.04 0.52
C LEU A 108 -17.40 -2.31 -0.69
N GLU A 109 -17.51 -0.99 -0.68
CA GLU A 109 -16.84 -0.16 -1.68
C GLU A 109 -15.33 -0.11 -1.47
N TYR A 110 -14.59 -0.06 -2.57
CA TYR A 110 -13.15 0.09 -2.52
C TYR A 110 -12.62 1.00 -3.62
N GLU A 111 -11.38 1.44 -3.43
CA GLU A 111 -10.62 2.16 -4.44
C GLU A 111 -9.13 1.82 -4.32
N VAL A 112 -8.46 1.67 -5.47
CA VAL A 112 -7.02 1.44 -5.52
C VAL A 112 -6.31 2.70 -5.98
N VAL A 113 -5.28 3.11 -5.25
CA VAL A 113 -4.43 4.24 -5.60
C VAL A 113 -3.03 3.72 -5.91
N PRO A 114 -2.54 3.91 -7.14
CA PRO A 114 -1.21 3.46 -7.53
C PRO A 114 -0.10 4.10 -6.69
N GLY A 115 1.04 3.44 -6.65
CA GLY A 115 2.26 3.98 -6.07
C GLY A 115 3.47 3.72 -6.94
N ILE A 116 4.57 4.41 -6.68
CA ILE A 116 5.82 4.22 -7.40
C ILE A 116 6.52 2.99 -6.83
N SER A 117 6.72 1.99 -7.69
CA SER A 117 7.48 0.79 -7.34
C SER A 117 8.99 1.09 -7.27
N SER A 118 9.69 0.42 -6.36
CA SER A 118 11.17 0.44 -6.30
C SER A 118 11.82 -0.06 -7.59
N SER A 119 11.13 -0.89 -8.37
CA SER A 119 11.60 -1.36 -9.68
C SER A 119 11.80 -0.22 -10.69
N PHE A 120 11.13 0.90 -10.52
CA PHE A 120 11.34 2.13 -11.30
C PHE A 120 12.14 3.19 -10.53
N ALA A 121 11.85 3.38 -9.25
CA ALA A 121 12.45 4.44 -8.47
C ALA A 121 13.96 4.25 -8.27
N VAL A 122 14.39 3.02 -7.98
CA VAL A 122 15.83 2.74 -7.72
C VAL A 122 16.68 3.01 -8.95
N PRO A 123 16.41 2.45 -10.15
CA PRO A 123 17.19 2.79 -11.32
C PRO A 123 17.09 4.27 -11.71
N THR A 124 15.92 4.89 -11.55
CA THR A 124 15.75 6.32 -11.84
C THR A 124 16.64 7.19 -10.95
N TYR A 125 16.68 6.95 -9.66
CA TYR A 125 17.57 7.68 -8.74
C TYR A 125 19.06 7.41 -9.03
N ALA A 126 19.39 6.25 -9.55
CA ALA A 126 20.74 5.91 -9.97
C ALA A 126 21.11 6.51 -11.37
N GLY A 127 20.19 7.19 -12.03
CA GLY A 127 20.40 7.72 -13.38
C GLY A 127 20.41 6.64 -14.46
N ILE A 128 19.80 5.49 -14.20
CA ILE A 128 19.75 4.33 -15.11
C ILE A 128 18.35 4.28 -15.75
N PRO A 129 18.19 4.60 -17.03
CA PRO A 129 16.92 4.45 -17.72
C PRO A 129 16.59 2.97 -17.93
N VAL A 130 15.38 2.54 -17.53
CA VAL A 130 14.93 1.15 -17.73
C VAL A 130 14.51 0.85 -19.16
N THR A 131 14.21 1.88 -19.95
CA THR A 131 14.05 1.83 -21.40
C THR A 131 14.76 3.03 -22.01
N LYS A 132 15.23 2.88 -23.24
CA LYS A 132 15.89 3.97 -23.99
C LYS A 132 15.59 3.84 -25.48
N ARG A 133 15.18 4.94 -26.11
CA ARG A 133 14.88 4.96 -27.55
C ARG A 133 16.06 4.39 -28.34
N ASP A 134 15.78 3.60 -29.35
CA ASP A 134 16.70 2.93 -30.23
C ASP A 134 17.63 1.89 -29.59
N ILE A 135 17.49 1.65 -28.27
CA ILE A 135 18.30 0.66 -27.55
C ILE A 135 17.42 -0.40 -26.89
N SER A 136 16.41 -0.01 -26.11
CA SER A 136 15.56 -0.93 -25.35
C SER A 136 14.12 -0.41 -25.28
N SER A 137 13.17 -1.22 -25.76
CA SER A 137 11.75 -0.92 -25.78
C SER A 137 10.92 -1.83 -24.86
N SER A 138 11.56 -2.70 -24.11
CA SER A 138 10.90 -3.63 -23.18
C SER A 138 11.57 -3.66 -21.81
N LEU A 139 10.77 -3.94 -20.79
CA LEU A 139 11.20 -4.14 -19.42
C LEU A 139 10.51 -5.36 -18.86
N HIS A 140 11.28 -6.25 -18.24
CA HIS A 140 10.78 -7.41 -17.52
C HIS A 140 11.14 -7.31 -16.05
N ILE A 141 10.16 -7.52 -15.17
CA ILE A 141 10.33 -7.44 -13.73
C ILE A 141 10.05 -8.80 -13.11
N PHE A 142 10.99 -9.32 -12.35
CA PHE A 142 10.91 -10.62 -11.69
C PHE A 142 11.09 -10.46 -10.19
N THR A 143 10.43 -11.32 -9.42
CA THR A 143 10.75 -11.51 -8.00
C THR A 143 11.55 -12.80 -7.83
N ALA A 144 12.53 -12.78 -6.92
CA ALA A 144 13.29 -13.97 -6.55
C ALA A 144 12.54 -14.87 -5.54
N ARG A 145 11.37 -14.42 -5.07
CA ARG A 145 10.52 -15.18 -4.14
C ARG A 145 9.43 -15.88 -4.93
N SER A 146 9.38 -17.18 -4.78
CA SER A 146 8.24 -18.02 -5.16
C SER A 146 7.17 -18.01 -4.08
#